data_1300b645202cf3d6c2cfa49da4a3f8a3
#
_entry.id   1300b645202cf3d6c2cfa49da4a3f8a3
#
_cell.length_a   1.000
_cell.length_b   1.000
_cell.length_c   1.000
_cell.angle_alpha   90.00
_cell.angle_beta   90.00
_cell.angle_gamma   90.00
#
_symmetry.space_group_name_H-M   'P 1'
#
loop_
_entity.id
_entity.type
_entity.pdbx_description
1 polymer ?
#
loop_
_entity_poly.entity_id
_entity_poly.type
_entity_poly.pdbx_seq_one_letter_code
_entity_poly.pdbx_strand_id
1 'polypeptide(L)'
;MKGFVYVESGATLTIQPGTIIKGDKNSKGSLIIKRGAKIIAQGTASQPIVFTSSQPAGSRDYGDWGGVIICGKAPVNLPGGEGLVEGGVDAYFGGNDPEDNSGILEYVRIEYPGIAFQPNQEINGLTLAGVGRGTKIKKLWYLI
;
A
#
# COMPACT_ATOMS: atom_id res chain seq x y z
N MET A 1 12.41 3.02 -3.66
CA MET A 1 11.26 3.91 -3.42
C MET A 1 11.61 4.84 -2.27
N LYS A 2 11.55 6.14 -2.49
CA LYS A 2 11.88 7.17 -1.48
C LYS A 2 10.70 8.09 -1.26
N GLY A 3 10.44 8.43 0.00
CA GLY A 3 9.32 9.29 0.39
C GLY A 3 7.95 8.68 0.06
N PHE A 4 6.93 9.49 0.08
CA PHE A 4 5.58 9.11 -0.30
C PHE A 4 5.44 9.13 -1.82
N VAL A 5 5.23 7.96 -2.40
CA VAL A 5 5.04 7.77 -3.84
C VAL A 5 3.56 7.57 -4.11
N TYR A 6 2.95 8.47 -4.85
CA TYR A 6 1.52 8.47 -5.13
C TYR A 6 1.22 7.94 -6.53
N VAL A 7 0.23 7.05 -6.63
CA VAL A 7 -0.44 6.74 -7.89
C VAL A 7 -1.71 7.58 -7.93
N GLU A 8 -1.75 8.56 -8.80
CA GLU A 8 -2.83 9.54 -8.86
C GLU A 8 -4.11 8.97 -9.50
N SER A 9 -5.25 9.57 -9.17
CA SER A 9 -6.55 9.18 -9.72
C SER A 9 -6.51 9.09 -11.26
N GLY A 10 -7.05 8.01 -11.79
CA GLY A 10 -7.04 7.71 -13.22
C GLY A 10 -5.80 6.97 -13.72
N ALA A 11 -4.73 6.91 -12.91
CA ALA A 11 -3.52 6.15 -13.26
C ALA A 11 -3.59 4.69 -12.78
N THR A 12 -2.86 3.83 -13.46
CA THR A 12 -2.67 2.42 -13.07
C THR A 12 -1.19 2.11 -12.99
N LEU A 13 -0.75 1.64 -11.82
CA LEU A 13 0.59 1.12 -11.62
C LEU A 13 0.55 -0.40 -11.84
N THR A 14 1.24 -0.89 -12.86
CA THR A 14 1.41 -2.32 -13.11
C THR A 14 2.81 -2.75 -12.70
N ILE A 15 2.90 -3.77 -11.86
CA ILE A 15 4.16 -4.34 -11.39
C ILE A 15 4.27 -5.77 -11.90
N GLN A 16 5.36 -6.06 -12.61
CA GLN A 16 5.59 -7.36 -13.21
C GLN A 16 5.97 -8.43 -12.16
N PRO A 17 5.65 -9.72 -12.40
CA PRO A 17 6.11 -10.81 -11.56
C PRO A 17 7.63 -10.78 -11.33
N GLY A 18 8.06 -11.12 -10.12
CA GLY A 18 9.47 -11.16 -9.75
C GLY A 18 10.10 -9.80 -9.43
N THR A 19 9.34 -8.71 -9.48
CA THR A 19 9.84 -7.38 -9.13
C THR A 19 10.07 -7.26 -7.63
N ILE A 20 11.20 -6.68 -7.25
CA ILE A 20 11.52 -6.35 -5.85
C ILE A 20 11.54 -4.84 -5.71
N ILE A 21 10.65 -4.31 -4.88
CA ILE A 21 10.54 -2.89 -4.55
C ILE A 21 11.14 -2.67 -3.15
N LYS A 22 12.14 -1.81 -3.05
CA LYS A 22 12.79 -1.49 -1.77
C LYS A 22 12.36 -0.14 -1.26
N GLY A 23 11.80 -0.10 -0.05
CA GLY A 23 11.43 1.13 0.65
C GLY A 23 12.62 1.70 1.42
N ASP A 24 12.86 3.02 1.26
CA ASP A 24 13.94 3.71 1.94
C ASP A 24 13.51 4.13 3.36
N LYS A 25 14.35 3.80 4.33
CA LYS A 25 14.08 4.06 5.75
C LYS A 25 14.09 5.55 6.08
N ASN A 26 15.12 6.25 5.62
CA ASN A 26 15.34 7.65 6.01
C ASN A 26 14.22 8.57 5.51
N SER A 27 13.71 8.32 4.32
CA SER A 27 12.61 9.09 3.74
C SER A 27 11.22 8.48 3.99
N LYS A 28 11.15 7.41 4.79
CA LYS A 28 9.89 6.70 5.11
C LYS A 28 9.16 6.23 3.86
N GLY A 29 9.89 5.61 2.93
CA GLY A 29 9.36 5.19 1.64
C GLY A 29 8.03 4.46 1.77
N SER A 30 6.99 4.90 1.03
CA SER A 30 5.64 4.34 1.10
C SER A 30 4.96 4.47 -0.25
N LEU A 31 4.15 3.48 -0.62
CA LEU A 31 3.37 3.49 -1.85
C LEU A 31 1.91 3.79 -1.53
N ILE A 32 1.36 4.83 -2.12
CA ILE A 32 -0.01 5.27 -1.90
C ILE A 32 -0.79 5.20 -3.22
N ILE A 33 -1.78 4.32 -3.28
CA ILE A 33 -2.72 4.24 -4.38
C ILE A 33 -3.91 5.12 -4.01
N LYS A 34 -4.01 6.30 -4.64
CA LYS A 34 -5.07 7.26 -4.33
C LYS A 34 -6.43 6.78 -4.84
N ARG A 35 -7.48 7.29 -4.27
CA ARG A 35 -8.86 7.01 -4.66
C ARG A 35 -9.06 7.25 -6.17
N GLY A 36 -9.50 6.24 -6.89
CA GLY A 36 -9.66 6.27 -8.36
C GLY A 36 -8.42 5.86 -9.16
N ALA A 37 -7.31 5.55 -8.49
CA ALA A 37 -6.16 4.88 -9.08
C ALA A 37 -6.26 3.37 -8.92
N LYS A 38 -5.35 2.62 -9.55
CA LYS A 38 -5.26 1.16 -9.44
C LYS A 38 -3.83 0.70 -9.30
N ILE A 39 -3.65 -0.41 -8.58
CA ILE A 39 -2.43 -1.20 -8.59
C ILE A 39 -2.73 -2.58 -9.18
N ILE A 40 -1.93 -3.01 -10.14
CA ILE A 40 -1.96 -4.37 -10.70
C ILE A 40 -0.62 -5.02 -10.35
N ALA A 41 -0.60 -5.77 -9.27
CA ALA A 41 0.58 -6.47 -8.77
C ALA A 41 0.26 -7.97 -8.70
N GLN A 42 0.38 -8.64 -9.83
CA GLN A 42 0.12 -10.07 -9.98
C GLN A 42 1.45 -10.80 -10.18
N GLY A 43 1.99 -11.31 -9.08
CA GLY A 43 3.11 -12.24 -9.12
C GLY A 43 2.68 -13.67 -9.40
N THR A 44 3.61 -14.60 -9.24
CA THR A 44 3.37 -16.05 -9.29
C THR A 44 4.06 -16.72 -8.10
N ALA A 45 3.76 -17.99 -7.86
CA ALA A 45 4.40 -18.74 -6.78
C ALA A 45 5.93 -18.79 -6.94
N SER A 46 6.43 -18.89 -8.17
CA SER A 46 7.87 -18.92 -8.47
C SER A 46 8.47 -17.53 -8.67
N GLN A 47 7.67 -16.51 -8.93
CA GLN A 47 8.08 -15.12 -9.14
C GLN A 47 7.16 -14.17 -8.36
N PRO A 48 7.20 -14.20 -7.01
CA PRO A 48 6.41 -13.26 -6.22
C PRO A 48 6.90 -11.83 -6.42
N ILE A 49 6.00 -10.88 -6.22
CA ILE A 49 6.35 -9.47 -6.10
C ILE A 49 6.69 -9.19 -4.64
N VAL A 50 7.81 -8.55 -4.39
CA VAL A 50 8.31 -8.34 -3.02
C VAL A 50 8.48 -6.86 -2.75
N PHE A 51 7.80 -6.37 -1.73
CA PHE A 51 8.07 -5.07 -1.12
C PHE A 51 8.91 -5.31 0.14
N THR A 52 10.07 -4.70 0.23
CA THR A 52 11.01 -4.97 1.31
C THR A 52 11.82 -3.73 1.69
N SER A 53 12.67 -3.88 2.71
CA SER A 53 13.58 -2.84 3.18
C SER A 53 14.73 -2.59 2.20
N SER A 54 15.16 -1.34 2.07
CA SER A 54 16.39 -0.96 1.38
C SER A 54 17.64 -1.17 2.22
N GLN A 55 17.50 -1.52 3.50
CA GLN A 55 18.65 -1.81 4.37
C GLN A 55 19.40 -3.05 3.88
N PRO A 56 20.71 -3.16 4.18
CA PRO A 56 21.49 -4.33 3.84
C PRO A 56 20.89 -5.63 4.42
N ALA A 57 21.07 -6.74 3.71
CA ALA A 57 20.68 -8.05 4.22
C ALA A 57 21.37 -8.31 5.59
N GLY A 58 20.60 -8.81 6.55
CA GLY A 58 21.06 -9.01 7.93
C GLY A 58 20.92 -7.80 8.84
N SER A 59 20.60 -6.62 8.29
CA SER A 59 20.35 -5.39 9.06
C SER A 59 18.91 -4.87 8.89
N ARG A 60 18.05 -5.68 8.30
CA ARG A 60 16.65 -5.35 8.08
C ARG A 60 15.84 -5.65 9.33
N ASP A 61 14.89 -4.77 9.63
CA ASP A 61 14.04 -4.90 10.79
C ASP A 61 12.67 -4.26 10.52
N TYR A 62 11.71 -4.57 11.37
CA TYR A 62 10.40 -3.95 11.32
C TYR A 62 10.52 -2.41 11.39
N GLY A 63 9.64 -1.70 10.71
CA GLY A 63 9.70 -0.24 10.67
C GLY A 63 10.80 0.33 9.78
N ASP A 64 11.37 -0.45 8.88
CA ASP A 64 12.39 0.04 7.93
C ASP A 64 11.82 0.90 6.79
N TRP A 65 10.52 0.83 6.55
CA TRP A 65 9.81 1.63 5.55
C TRP A 65 8.32 1.70 5.92
N GLY A 66 7.53 2.50 5.21
CA GLY A 66 6.12 2.68 5.52
C GLY A 66 5.30 1.43 5.25
N GLY A 67 4.88 1.27 4.04
CA GLY A 67 3.98 0.21 3.60
C GLY A 67 3.28 0.57 2.30
N VAL A 68 2.24 -0.18 1.99
CA VAL A 68 1.35 0.05 0.86
C VAL A 68 -0.02 0.50 1.38
N ILE A 69 -0.50 1.64 0.90
CA ILE A 69 -1.82 2.19 1.25
C ILE A 69 -2.67 2.19 -0.01
N ILE A 70 -3.86 1.62 0.05
CA ILE A 70 -4.80 1.59 -1.07
C ILE A 70 -6.09 2.26 -0.62
N CYS A 71 -6.44 3.37 -1.30
CA CYS A 71 -7.63 4.17 -1.02
C CYS A 71 -8.69 3.91 -2.10
N GLY A 72 -9.90 3.57 -1.68
CA GLY A 72 -11.02 3.31 -2.57
C GLY A 72 -12.19 4.27 -2.36
N LYS A 73 -13.24 4.07 -3.16
CA LYS A 73 -14.47 4.87 -3.17
C LYS A 73 -15.65 4.17 -2.50
N ALA A 74 -15.41 3.04 -1.83
CA ALA A 74 -16.48 2.34 -1.14
C ALA A 74 -16.98 3.12 0.08
N PRO A 75 -18.24 2.93 0.49
CA PRO A 75 -18.78 3.57 1.69
C PRO A 75 -17.97 3.22 2.94
N VAL A 76 -17.75 4.21 3.78
CA VAL A 76 -17.10 4.08 5.09
C VAL A 76 -18.01 4.68 6.17
N ASN A 77 -17.86 4.22 7.40
CA ASN A 77 -18.67 4.64 8.54
C ASN A 77 -18.12 5.89 9.26
N LEU A 78 -17.46 6.75 8.51
CA LEU A 78 -16.95 8.03 9.02
C LEU A 78 -17.95 9.17 8.78
N PRO A 79 -17.95 10.23 9.59
CA PRO A 79 -18.76 11.42 9.35
C PRO A 79 -18.50 11.98 7.95
N GLY A 80 -19.55 12.21 7.18
CA GLY A 80 -19.46 12.68 5.81
C GLY A 80 -19.08 11.61 4.78
N GLY A 81 -18.90 10.35 5.18
CA GLY A 81 -18.60 9.23 4.28
C GLY A 81 -17.20 9.24 3.67
N GLU A 82 -16.29 10.03 4.23
CA GLU A 82 -14.92 10.19 3.74
C GLU A 82 -13.94 10.32 4.91
N GLY A 83 -12.70 9.94 4.69
CA GLY A 83 -11.61 10.16 5.61
C GLY A 83 -10.31 10.54 4.90
N LEU A 84 -9.39 11.11 5.66
CA LEU A 84 -8.02 11.37 5.23
C LEU A 84 -7.11 10.33 5.90
N VAL A 85 -6.18 9.76 5.14
CA VAL A 85 -5.16 8.87 5.69
C VAL A 85 -4.29 9.65 6.68
N GLU A 86 -4.00 9.05 7.82
CA GLU A 86 -3.19 9.67 8.86
C GLU A 86 -1.71 9.79 8.49
N GLY A 87 -0.94 10.51 9.30
CA GLY A 87 0.51 10.61 9.17
C GLY A 87 1.02 11.58 8.11
N GLY A 88 0.20 12.52 7.66
CA GLY A 88 0.58 13.52 6.66
C GLY A 88 0.51 13.01 5.23
N VAL A 89 -0.13 11.88 4.99
CA VAL A 89 -0.39 11.33 3.66
C VAL A 89 -1.51 12.13 2.98
N ASP A 90 -1.24 12.67 1.80
CA ASP A 90 -2.25 13.40 1.01
C ASP A 90 -3.14 12.43 0.22
N ALA A 91 -3.97 11.70 0.91
CA ALA A 91 -4.90 10.76 0.29
C ALA A 91 -6.21 10.63 1.08
N TYR A 92 -7.32 10.91 0.40
CA TYR A 92 -8.67 10.67 0.90
C TYR A 92 -9.16 9.29 0.49
N PHE A 93 -10.08 8.73 1.27
CA PHE A 93 -10.73 7.46 0.99
C PHE A 93 -12.22 7.52 1.36
N GLY A 94 -13.01 6.60 0.83
CA GLY A 94 -14.45 6.56 1.01
C GLY A 94 -15.21 7.18 -0.15
N GLY A 95 -16.50 7.01 -0.14
CA GLY A 95 -17.42 7.45 -1.17
C GLY A 95 -18.71 6.66 -1.13
N ASN A 96 -19.27 6.38 -2.29
CA ASN A 96 -20.57 5.71 -2.44
C ASN A 96 -20.59 4.57 -3.46
N ASP A 97 -19.40 4.07 -3.84
CA ASP A 97 -19.27 2.97 -4.79
C ASP A 97 -18.81 1.67 -4.10
N PRO A 98 -19.74 0.80 -3.65
CA PRO A 98 -19.36 -0.45 -2.98
C PRO A 98 -18.63 -1.43 -3.90
N GLU A 99 -18.74 -1.27 -5.21
CA GLU A 99 -18.08 -2.12 -6.22
C GLU A 99 -16.72 -1.55 -6.69
N ASP A 100 -16.26 -0.46 -6.08
CA ASP A 100 -14.99 0.19 -6.45
C ASP A 100 -13.85 -0.83 -6.55
N ASN A 101 -13.04 -0.65 -7.58
CA ASN A 101 -11.91 -1.51 -7.90
C ASN A 101 -10.61 -0.72 -7.88
N SER A 102 -9.83 -0.90 -6.83
CA SER A 102 -8.49 -0.32 -6.66
C SER A 102 -7.37 -1.25 -7.17
N GLY A 103 -7.72 -2.37 -7.78
CA GLY A 103 -6.76 -3.28 -8.40
C GLY A 103 -6.66 -4.64 -7.74
N ILE A 104 -5.50 -5.27 -7.89
CA ILE A 104 -5.23 -6.61 -7.38
C ILE A 104 -3.80 -6.73 -6.82
N LEU A 105 -3.68 -7.37 -5.66
CA LEU A 105 -2.44 -7.91 -5.14
C LEU A 105 -2.54 -9.44 -5.13
N GLU A 106 -1.65 -10.11 -5.85
CA GLU A 106 -1.63 -11.57 -5.90
C GLU A 106 -0.19 -12.07 -5.92
N TYR A 107 0.14 -13.03 -5.07
CA TYR A 107 1.51 -13.48 -4.84
C TYR A 107 2.45 -12.31 -4.54
N VAL A 108 2.06 -11.50 -3.56
CA VAL A 108 2.82 -10.35 -3.06
C VAL A 108 3.34 -10.66 -1.67
N ARG A 109 4.60 -10.32 -1.40
CA ARG A 109 5.21 -10.40 -0.08
C ARG A 109 5.59 -9.00 0.40
N ILE A 110 5.21 -8.66 1.62
CA ILE A 110 5.52 -7.38 2.27
C ILE A 110 6.38 -7.67 3.49
N GLU A 111 7.59 -7.12 3.51
CA GLU A 111 8.61 -7.39 4.51
C GLU A 111 9.08 -6.11 5.18
N TYR A 112 9.21 -6.14 6.52
CA TYR A 112 9.78 -5.07 7.35
C TYR A 112 9.09 -3.69 7.25
N PRO A 113 7.77 -3.61 7.08
CA PRO A 113 7.04 -2.35 7.00
C PRO A 113 6.76 -1.77 8.39
N GLY A 114 6.01 -0.66 8.44
CA GLY A 114 5.38 -0.15 9.67
C GLY A 114 6.14 0.97 10.35
N ILE A 115 6.94 1.75 9.60
CA ILE A 115 7.59 2.93 10.17
C ILE A 115 6.53 3.95 10.61
N ALA A 116 6.72 4.56 11.78
CA ALA A 116 5.89 5.67 12.23
C ALA A 116 6.13 6.92 11.36
N PHE A 117 5.08 7.47 10.75
CA PHE A 117 5.17 8.70 9.99
C PHE A 117 5.32 9.91 10.90
N GLN A 118 4.59 9.89 12.01
CA GLN A 118 4.63 10.86 13.10
C GLN A 118 4.48 10.11 14.42
N PRO A 119 4.78 10.72 15.57
CA PRO A 119 4.56 10.08 16.87
C PRO A 119 3.11 9.57 17.01
N ASN A 120 2.95 8.30 17.34
CA ASN A 120 1.65 7.60 17.45
C ASN A 120 0.82 7.59 16.15
N GLN A 121 1.46 7.66 14.98
CA GLN A 121 0.83 7.55 13.67
C GLN A 121 1.61 6.57 12.80
N GLU A 122 1.54 5.31 13.17
CA GLU A 122 2.08 4.20 12.39
C GLU A 122 1.07 3.77 11.34
N ILE A 123 1.58 3.31 10.20
CA ILE A 123 0.76 2.61 9.23
C ILE A 123 1.07 1.11 9.24
N ASN A 124 0.11 0.32 8.84
CA ASN A 124 0.31 -1.11 8.65
C ASN A 124 1.08 -1.39 7.35
N GLY A 125 1.65 -2.58 7.23
CA GLY A 125 2.32 -2.99 6.00
C GLY A 125 1.42 -2.94 4.77
N LEU A 126 0.14 -3.27 4.93
CA LEU A 126 -0.91 -2.99 3.96
C LEU A 126 -2.08 -2.32 4.67
N THR A 127 -2.47 -1.14 4.18
CA THR A 127 -3.66 -0.41 4.63
C THR A 127 -4.69 -0.40 3.50
N LEU A 128 -5.87 -0.94 3.77
CA LEU A 128 -7.02 -0.91 2.87
C LEU A 128 -8.03 0.11 3.40
N ALA A 129 -8.08 1.27 2.78
CA ALA A 129 -8.91 2.38 3.21
C ALA A 129 -10.08 2.58 2.23
N GLY A 130 -11.26 2.12 2.59
CA GLY A 130 -12.48 2.26 1.79
C GLY A 130 -12.41 1.57 0.42
N VAL A 131 -11.69 0.45 0.30
CA VAL A 131 -11.66 -0.33 -0.94
C VAL A 131 -12.99 -1.07 -1.16
N GLY A 132 -13.41 -1.18 -2.41
CA GLY A 132 -14.65 -1.85 -2.79
C GLY A 132 -14.46 -3.33 -3.13
N ARG A 133 -15.57 -4.00 -3.44
CA ARG A 133 -15.60 -5.44 -3.77
C ARG A 133 -14.83 -5.80 -5.04
N GLY A 134 -14.58 -4.85 -5.93
CA GLY A 134 -13.77 -5.05 -7.13
C GLY A 134 -12.29 -5.23 -6.83
N THR A 135 -11.82 -4.77 -5.67
CA THR A 135 -10.43 -4.92 -5.24
C THR A 135 -10.17 -6.34 -4.76
N LYS A 136 -9.07 -6.94 -5.22
CA LYS A 136 -8.74 -8.35 -4.91
C LYS A 136 -7.40 -8.46 -4.22
N ILE A 137 -7.37 -9.18 -3.10
CA ILE A 137 -6.16 -9.50 -2.35
C ILE A 137 -6.09 -11.01 -2.21
N LYS A 138 -5.07 -11.63 -2.82
CA LYS A 138 -4.89 -13.08 -2.82
C LYS A 138 -3.44 -13.43 -2.59
N LYS A 139 -3.17 -14.50 -1.82
CA LYS A 139 -1.81 -15.00 -1.64
C LYS A 139 -0.85 -13.87 -1.22
N LEU A 140 -1.20 -13.18 -0.15
CA LEU A 140 -0.38 -12.13 0.45
C LEU A 140 0.36 -12.70 1.67
N TRP A 141 1.65 -12.39 1.80
CA TRP A 141 2.47 -12.75 2.96
C TRP A 141 3.09 -11.52 3.58
N TYR A 142 3.14 -11.54 4.91
CA TYR A 142 3.85 -10.57 5.72
C TYR A 142 5.05 -11.21 6.39
N LEU A 143 6.15 -10.48 6.42
CA LEU A 143 7.34 -10.81 7.20
C LEU A 143 7.76 -9.58 8.02
N ILE A 144 7.86 -9.78 9.33
CA ILE A 144 8.26 -8.76 10.29
C ILE A 144 9.66 -9.08 10.82
#